data_cfbcca798c6c8c42cdaa18e2f7f300ec
#
_entry.id   cfbcca798c6c8c42cdaa18e2f7f300ec
#
_cell.length_a   1.000
_cell.length_b   1.000
_cell.length_c   1.000
_cell.angle_alpha   90.00
_cell.angle_beta   90.00
_cell.angle_gamma   90.00
#
_symmetry.space_group_name_H-M   'P 1'
#
loop_
_entity.id
_entity.type
_entity.pdbx_description
1 polymer ?
#
loop_
_entity_poly.entity_id
_entity_poly.type
_entity_poly.pdbx_seq_one_letter_code
_entity_poly.pdbx_strand_id
1 'polypeptide(L)'
;EYTWLVENAPNFGFCQVYSANRPSGYKEEKWHWSYLPIAQNLTNEYQKQITDSDITLAEFIGSETAITTRFVENYILGINPSCK
;
A
#
# COMPACT_ATOMS: atom_id res chain seq x y z
N GLU A 1 -0.31 10.75 -20.31
CA GLU A 1 -1.09 11.04 -19.11
C GLU A 1 -1.65 9.80 -18.48
N TYR A 2 -2.66 9.99 -17.61
CA TYR A 2 -3.22 8.91 -16.80
C TYR A 2 -3.79 7.76 -17.61
N THR A 3 -4.57 8.04 -18.65
CA THR A 3 -5.16 6.99 -19.50
C THR A 3 -4.07 6.12 -20.13
N TRP A 4 -3.02 6.74 -20.62
CA TRP A 4 -1.87 6.02 -21.17
C TRP A 4 -1.19 5.14 -20.11
N LEU A 5 -1.02 5.66 -18.89
CA LEU A 5 -0.44 4.88 -17.78
C LEU A 5 -1.30 3.67 -17.44
N VAL A 6 -2.61 3.84 -17.35
CA VAL A 6 -3.53 2.72 -17.04
C VAL A 6 -3.41 1.61 -18.10
N GLU A 7 -3.29 1.98 -19.36
CA GLU A 7 -3.21 1.02 -20.47
C GLU A 7 -1.82 0.38 -20.62
N ASN A 8 -0.76 1.10 -20.30
CA ASN A 8 0.60 0.69 -20.68
C ASN A 8 1.54 0.41 -19.50
N ALA A 9 1.41 1.09 -18.39
CA ALA A 9 2.34 0.92 -17.26
C ALA A 9 2.42 -0.52 -16.74
N PRO A 10 1.32 -1.30 -16.69
CA PRO A 10 1.40 -2.71 -16.30
C PRO A 10 2.34 -3.54 -17.16
N ASN A 11 2.46 -3.23 -18.45
CA ASN A 11 3.37 -3.93 -19.36
C ASN A 11 4.84 -3.70 -19.02
N PHE A 12 5.13 -2.66 -18.25
CA PHE A 12 6.49 -2.32 -17.78
C PHE A 12 6.71 -2.68 -16.31
N GLY A 13 5.77 -3.39 -15.69
CA GLY A 13 5.90 -3.84 -14.31
C GLY A 13 5.40 -2.84 -13.26
N PHE A 14 4.67 -1.81 -13.67
CA PHE A 14 4.12 -0.81 -12.74
C PHE A 14 2.65 -1.05 -12.45
N CYS A 15 2.22 -0.75 -11.22
CA CYS A 15 0.82 -0.74 -10.84
C CYS A 15 0.46 0.54 -10.09
N GLN A 16 -0.77 0.99 -10.24
CA GLN A 16 -1.31 2.11 -9.47
C GLN A 16 -1.62 1.64 -8.04
N VAL A 17 -0.90 2.15 -7.06
CA VAL A 17 -1.00 1.70 -5.66
C VAL A 17 -2.36 2.03 -5.06
N TYR A 18 -2.81 3.26 -5.20
CA TYR A 18 -4.09 3.70 -4.66
C TYR A 18 -5.11 3.88 -5.78
N SER A 19 -5.65 2.75 -6.22
CA SER A 19 -6.73 2.70 -7.21
C SER A 19 -8.06 3.15 -6.63
N ALA A 20 -9.04 3.48 -7.48
CA ALA A 20 -10.37 3.89 -7.05
C ALA A 20 -11.14 2.73 -6.38
N ASN A 21 -12.12 3.08 -5.55
CA ASN A 21 -13.14 2.17 -5.02
C ASN A 21 -12.61 1.01 -4.17
N ARG A 22 -11.48 1.17 -3.49
CA ARG A 22 -11.00 0.18 -2.53
C ARG A 22 -11.72 0.35 -1.19
N PRO A 23 -11.91 -0.76 -0.43
CA PRO A 23 -12.66 -0.73 0.84
C PRO A 23 -11.91 -0.04 1.97
N SER A 24 -10.59 0.10 1.88
CA SER A 24 -9.76 0.68 2.94
C SER A 24 -8.51 1.34 2.37
N GLY A 25 -7.78 2.04 3.23
CA GLY A 25 -6.57 2.74 2.86
C GLY A 25 -6.83 4.16 2.35
N TYR A 26 -5.83 4.71 1.68
CA TYR A 26 -5.91 6.07 1.15
C TYR A 26 -6.83 6.16 -0.08
N LYS A 27 -7.29 7.37 -0.37
CA LYS A 27 -8.10 7.65 -1.56
C LYS A 27 -7.29 7.43 -2.84
N GLU A 28 -7.99 7.40 -3.97
CA GLU A 28 -7.34 7.28 -5.28
C GLU A 28 -6.24 8.31 -5.48
N GLU A 29 -5.09 7.85 -5.94
CA GLU A 29 -3.95 8.69 -6.34
C GLU A 29 -3.49 8.29 -7.74
N LYS A 30 -3.82 9.09 -8.74
CA LYS A 30 -3.51 8.79 -10.14
C LYS A 30 -2.03 8.89 -10.47
N TRP A 31 -1.26 9.53 -9.61
CA TRP A 31 0.19 9.77 -9.78
C TRP A 31 1.08 8.74 -9.09
N HIS A 32 0.52 7.86 -8.24
CA HIS A 32 1.32 6.95 -7.41
C HIS A 32 1.39 5.56 -8.03
N TRP A 33 2.51 5.25 -8.62
CA TRP A 33 2.78 3.98 -9.30
C TRP A 33 3.96 3.28 -8.67
N SER A 34 3.86 1.97 -8.49
CA SER A 34 4.89 1.15 -7.86
C SER A 34 5.47 0.16 -8.86
N TYR A 35 6.79 0.00 -8.82
CA TYR A 35 7.47 -0.98 -9.66
C TYR A 35 7.46 -2.34 -8.97
N LEU A 36 6.63 -3.25 -9.45
CA LEU A 36 6.35 -4.54 -8.80
C LEU A 36 7.54 -5.46 -8.62
N PRO A 37 8.49 -5.58 -9.58
CA PRO A 37 9.63 -6.48 -9.39
C PRO A 37 10.44 -6.22 -8.14
N ILE A 38 10.39 -4.99 -7.61
CA ILE A 38 11.04 -4.63 -6.35
C ILE A 38 10.01 -4.54 -5.22
N ALA A 39 8.92 -3.79 -5.43
CA ALA A 39 7.96 -3.47 -4.40
C ALA A 39 7.24 -4.70 -3.85
N GLN A 40 6.95 -5.69 -4.67
CA GLN A 40 6.24 -6.89 -4.26
C GLN A 40 7.02 -7.68 -3.21
N ASN A 41 8.32 -7.82 -3.38
CA ASN A 41 9.18 -8.50 -2.41
C ASN A 41 9.23 -7.74 -1.08
N LEU A 42 9.31 -6.41 -1.14
CA LEU A 42 9.31 -5.58 0.06
C LEU A 42 7.97 -5.66 0.79
N THR A 43 6.86 -5.65 0.07
CA THR A 43 5.52 -5.81 0.65
C THR A 43 5.38 -7.17 1.34
N ASN A 44 5.84 -8.23 0.71
CA ASN A 44 5.80 -9.57 1.30
C ASN A 44 6.61 -9.66 2.59
N GLU A 45 7.81 -9.10 2.61
CA GLU A 45 8.65 -9.07 3.82
C GLU A 45 8.03 -8.21 4.91
N TYR A 46 7.50 -7.04 4.56
CA TYR A 46 6.81 -6.18 5.51
C TYR A 46 5.66 -6.93 6.18
N GLN A 47 4.82 -7.58 5.38
CA GLN A 47 3.66 -8.33 5.89
C GLN A 47 4.06 -9.45 6.86
N LYS A 48 5.20 -10.10 6.64
CA LYS A 48 5.70 -11.16 7.51
C LYS A 48 6.26 -10.63 8.82
N GLN A 49 6.89 -9.45 8.81
CA GLN A 49 7.74 -8.99 9.91
C GLN A 49 7.14 -7.87 10.74
N ILE A 50 6.23 -7.06 10.18
CA ILE A 50 5.71 -5.86 10.85
C ILE A 50 4.23 -6.04 11.21
N THR A 51 3.91 -5.73 12.47
CA THR A 51 2.55 -5.78 13.01
C THR A 51 2.12 -4.41 13.53
N ASP A 52 0.83 -4.26 13.83
CA ASP A 52 0.31 -3.05 14.46
C ASP A 52 0.99 -2.77 15.81
N SER A 53 1.37 -3.83 16.54
CA SER A 53 2.09 -3.70 17.82
C SER A 53 3.47 -3.07 17.62
N ASP A 54 4.18 -3.44 16.56
CA ASP A 54 5.48 -2.84 16.22
C ASP A 54 5.34 -1.34 15.99
N ILE A 55 4.28 -0.92 15.30
CA ILE A 55 4.01 0.49 15.04
C ILE A 55 3.71 1.23 16.34
N THR A 56 2.91 0.65 17.22
CA THR A 56 2.62 1.23 18.55
C THR A 56 3.89 1.41 19.35
N LEU A 57 4.80 0.42 19.33
CA LEU A 57 6.07 0.46 20.05
C LEU A 57 7.06 1.49 19.49
N ALA A 58 6.84 2.00 18.28
CA ALA A 58 7.69 3.05 17.70
C ALA A 58 7.54 4.42 18.37
N GLU A 59 6.53 4.60 19.22
CA GLU A 59 6.35 5.75 20.12
C GLU A 59 6.31 7.13 19.44
N PHE A 60 5.80 7.22 18.21
CA PHE A 60 5.52 8.52 17.60
C PHE A 60 4.08 8.96 17.87
N ILE A 61 3.76 10.24 17.64
CA ILE A 61 2.42 10.78 17.87
C ILE A 61 1.39 10.00 17.04
N GLY A 62 0.40 9.42 17.73
CA GLY A 62 -0.66 8.63 17.09
C GLY A 62 -0.38 7.13 16.99
N SER A 63 0.85 6.68 17.29
CA SER A 63 1.22 5.26 17.17
C SER A 63 0.36 4.34 18.03
N GLU A 64 -0.15 4.84 19.13
CA GLU A 64 -1.04 4.10 20.05
C GLU A 64 -2.36 3.70 19.40
N THR A 65 -2.75 4.32 18.31
CA THR A 65 -4.00 4.00 17.60
C THR A 65 -3.83 2.87 16.56
N ALA A 66 -2.60 2.40 16.32
CA ALA A 66 -2.31 1.43 15.27
C ALA A 66 -3.13 0.13 15.40
N ILE A 67 -3.24 -0.39 16.62
CA ILE A 67 -3.99 -1.64 16.86
C ILE A 67 -5.48 -1.43 16.62
N THR A 68 -6.08 -0.38 17.20
CA THR A 68 -7.51 -0.09 17.06
C THR A 68 -7.91 0.19 15.62
N THR A 69 -7.08 0.84 14.84
CA THR A 69 -7.34 1.14 13.44
C THR A 69 -6.98 -0.01 12.50
N ARG A 70 -6.33 -1.06 13.02
CA ARG A 70 -5.79 -2.16 12.21
C ARG A 70 -4.92 -1.58 11.10
N PHE A 71 -3.94 -0.79 11.50
CA PHE A 71 -3.20 0.09 10.61
C PHE A 71 -2.49 -0.65 9.46
N VAL A 72 -1.81 -1.76 9.78
CA VAL A 72 -1.11 -2.53 8.75
C VAL A 72 -2.09 -3.04 7.71
N GLU A 73 -3.18 -3.68 8.14
CA GLU A 73 -4.16 -4.25 7.22
C GLU A 73 -4.88 -3.18 6.39
N ASN A 74 -5.33 -2.11 7.05
CA ASN A 74 -6.21 -1.13 6.41
C ASN A 74 -5.48 -0.04 5.65
N TYR A 75 -4.25 0.30 6.04
CA TYR A 75 -3.50 1.39 5.43
C TYR A 75 -2.26 0.94 4.67
N ILE A 76 -1.42 0.10 5.27
CA ILE A 76 -0.22 -0.37 4.58
C ILE A 76 -0.59 -1.37 3.47
N LEU A 77 -1.46 -2.33 3.78
CA LEU A 77 -1.92 -3.35 2.83
C LEU A 77 -3.25 -2.99 2.15
N GLY A 78 -3.84 -1.84 2.50
CA GLY A 78 -5.06 -1.30 1.89
C GLY A 78 -4.76 -0.66 0.54
N ILE A 79 -4.17 -1.41 -0.36
CA ILE A 79 -3.72 -0.98 -1.68
C ILE A 79 -4.41 -1.80 -2.77
N ASN A 80 -4.22 -1.38 -4.02
CA ASN A 80 -4.69 -2.11 -5.18
C ASN A 80 -4.23 -3.57 -5.11
N PRO A 81 -5.14 -4.55 -5.17
CA PRO A 81 -4.77 -5.96 -5.13
C PRO A 81 -3.73 -6.37 -6.18
N SER A 82 -3.70 -5.71 -7.32
CA SER A 82 -2.70 -5.94 -8.37
C SER A 82 -1.28 -5.55 -7.95
N CYS A 83 -1.14 -4.78 -6.87
CA CYS A 83 0.16 -4.33 -6.36
C CYS A 83 0.71 -5.20 -5.23
N LYS A 84 -0.01 -6.24 -4.86
CA LYS A 84 0.40 -7.15 -3.77
C LYS A 84 1.22 -8.33 -4.24
#